data_b8a6dc1b57a86a60b396c0aa92865947
#
_entry.id   b8a6dc1b57a86a60b396c0aa92865947
#
_cell.length_a   1.000
_cell.length_b   1.000
_cell.length_c   1.000
_cell.angle_alpha   90.00
_cell.angle_beta   90.00
_cell.angle_gamma   90.00
#
_symmetry.space_group_name_H-M   'P 1'
#
loop_
_entity.id
_entity.type
_entity.pdbx_description
1 polymer ?
#
loop_
_entity_poly.entity_id
_entity_poly.type
_entity_poly.pdbx_seq_one_letter_code
_entity_poly.pdbx_strand_id
1 'polypeptide(L)'
;LTDEDVSPISPDVAPDQKRIDVDLDRQTLSCYEGATEVFYCRVSTGIAFDPETGQISDKLATPVGNLLTHWKIISLNMTAGSFQSGYSTPAVPWSTMISGDGIAIHGAFWHNSFGEKRSHGCINVTPENAKWIFRWTTPHVSLAQSEQRLSLPDHGTIVVTTKLTF
;
A
#
# COMPACT_ATOMS: atom_id res chain seq x y z
N LEU A 1 -8.06 -5.38 18.98
CA LEU A 1 -7.07 -4.30 18.80
C LEU A 1 -7.01 -3.44 20.04
N THR A 2 -5.84 -2.96 20.36
CA THR A 2 -5.53 -2.03 21.44
C THR A 2 -4.90 -0.76 20.88
N ASP A 3 -4.71 0.29 21.69
CA ASP A 3 -4.02 1.51 21.26
C ASP A 3 -2.56 1.23 20.85
N GLU A 4 -1.93 0.20 21.41
CA GLU A 4 -0.60 -0.26 20.98
C GLU A 4 -0.58 -0.74 19.52
N ASP A 5 -1.67 -1.36 19.06
CA ASP A 5 -1.77 -1.86 17.69
C ASP A 5 -1.74 -0.76 16.63
N VAL A 6 -2.05 0.46 17.01
CA VAL A 6 -2.07 1.64 16.11
C VAL A 6 -1.04 2.70 16.51
N SER A 7 -0.25 2.48 17.56
CA SER A 7 0.76 3.44 18.00
C SER A 7 1.77 3.74 16.89
N PRO A 8 2.13 5.01 16.66
CA PRO A 8 3.07 5.38 15.61
C PRO A 8 4.45 4.76 15.79
N ILE A 9 5.07 4.39 14.67
CA ILE A 9 6.48 3.97 14.62
C ILE A 9 7.31 5.14 14.14
N SER A 10 8.42 5.41 14.83
CA SER A 10 9.32 6.55 14.58
C SER A 10 8.57 7.89 14.45
N PRO A 11 7.75 8.27 15.44
CA PRO A 11 6.95 9.50 15.35
C PRO A 11 7.79 10.78 15.35
N ASP A 12 9.02 10.71 15.84
CA ASP A 12 9.94 11.85 15.91
C ASP A 12 10.71 12.10 14.60
N VAL A 13 10.63 11.16 13.66
CA VAL A 13 11.21 11.35 12.32
C VAL A 13 10.29 12.23 11.50
N ALA A 14 10.81 13.33 10.95
CA ALA A 14 10.04 14.25 10.14
C ALA A 14 9.42 13.54 8.92
N PRO A 15 8.18 13.87 8.54
CA PRO A 15 7.48 13.19 7.43
C PRO A 15 8.24 13.22 6.09
N ASP A 16 8.96 14.31 5.82
CA ASP A 16 9.79 14.47 4.61
C ASP A 16 11.08 13.64 4.63
N GLN A 17 11.43 13.06 5.79
CA GLN A 17 12.55 12.12 5.93
C GLN A 17 12.12 10.66 5.76
N LYS A 18 10.84 10.39 5.61
CA LYS A 18 10.28 9.05 5.37
C LYS A 18 9.96 8.85 3.89
N ARG A 19 10.37 7.71 3.35
CA ARG A 19 10.09 7.33 1.96
C ARG A 19 9.88 5.82 1.86
N ILE A 20 8.93 5.43 1.03
CA ILE A 20 8.73 4.04 0.60
C ILE A 20 9.21 3.92 -0.85
N ASP A 21 10.07 2.96 -1.12
CA ASP A 21 10.48 2.57 -2.46
C ASP A 21 9.89 1.20 -2.81
N VAL A 22 9.17 1.12 -3.92
CA VAL A 22 8.58 -0.13 -4.42
C VAL A 22 9.19 -0.46 -5.78
N ASP A 23 9.89 -1.58 -5.85
CA ASP A 23 10.44 -2.12 -7.10
C ASP A 23 9.41 -3.09 -7.70
N LEU A 24 8.78 -2.66 -8.80
CA LEU A 24 7.72 -3.43 -9.46
C LEU A 24 8.26 -4.65 -10.22
N ASP A 25 9.54 -4.67 -10.58
CA ASP A 25 10.15 -5.82 -11.24
C ASP A 25 10.57 -6.89 -10.23
N ARG A 26 11.19 -6.47 -9.14
CA ARG A 26 11.63 -7.38 -8.07
C ARG A 26 10.52 -7.73 -7.09
N GLN A 27 9.41 -7.01 -7.12
CA GLN A 27 8.29 -7.17 -6.20
C GLN A 27 8.72 -7.03 -4.74
N THR A 28 9.41 -5.94 -4.45
CA THR A 28 9.93 -5.60 -3.13
C THR A 28 9.54 -4.19 -2.70
N LEU A 29 9.48 -3.98 -1.40
CA LEU A 29 9.18 -2.71 -0.77
C LEU A 29 10.20 -2.44 0.33
N SER A 30 10.79 -1.24 0.32
CA SER A 30 11.71 -0.76 1.33
C SER A 30 11.23 0.56 1.91
N CYS A 31 11.32 0.72 3.22
CA CYS A 31 11.05 1.97 3.92
C CYS A 31 12.35 2.58 4.41
N TYR A 32 12.51 3.87 4.19
CA TYR A 32 13.71 4.63 4.55
C TYR A 32 13.39 5.77 5.50
N GLU A 33 14.26 5.96 6.48
CA GLU A 33 14.36 7.18 7.29
C GLU A 33 15.68 7.87 6.94
N GLY A 34 15.61 8.96 6.15
CA GLY A 34 16.79 9.52 5.51
C GLY A 34 17.44 8.51 4.57
N ALA A 35 18.70 8.20 4.78
CA ALA A 35 19.44 7.22 3.97
C ALA A 35 19.40 5.78 4.55
N THR A 36 18.74 5.58 5.69
CA THR A 36 18.72 4.29 6.40
C THR A 36 17.47 3.49 6.05
N GLU A 37 17.64 2.28 5.52
CA GLU A 37 16.55 1.32 5.36
C GLU A 37 16.14 0.77 6.73
N VAL A 38 14.89 1.00 7.11
CA VAL A 38 14.35 0.57 8.41
C VAL A 38 13.35 -0.59 8.30
N PHE A 39 12.87 -0.87 7.10
CA PHE A 39 11.94 -1.97 6.84
C PHE A 39 12.08 -2.46 5.40
N TYR A 40 11.94 -3.77 5.22
CA TYR A 40 11.95 -4.42 3.91
C TYR A 40 10.97 -5.58 3.90
N CYS A 41 10.22 -5.74 2.81
CA CYS A 41 9.39 -6.91 2.58
C CYS A 41 9.19 -7.21 1.10
N ARG A 42 8.71 -8.42 0.80
CA ARG A 42 8.17 -8.76 -0.52
C ARG A 42 6.74 -8.29 -0.65
N VAL A 43 6.35 -7.95 -1.87
CA VAL A 43 5.01 -7.48 -2.21
C VAL A 43 4.42 -8.25 -3.37
N SER A 44 3.12 -8.10 -3.58
CA SER A 44 2.44 -8.50 -4.81
C SER A 44 1.71 -7.28 -5.36
N THR A 45 2.19 -6.76 -6.47
CA THR A 45 1.62 -5.58 -7.14
C THR A 45 0.67 -5.99 -8.28
N GLY A 46 0.14 -5.01 -9.00
CA GLY A 46 -0.80 -5.22 -10.09
C GLY A 46 -0.23 -6.07 -11.23
N ILE A 47 -1.05 -6.95 -11.79
CA ILE A 47 -0.70 -7.78 -12.93
C ILE A 47 -0.51 -6.93 -14.19
N ALA A 48 0.41 -7.35 -15.06
CA ALA A 48 0.74 -6.65 -16.30
C ALA A 48 0.14 -7.35 -17.54
N PHE A 49 -0.99 -8.01 -17.37
CA PHE A 49 -1.74 -8.66 -18.45
C PHE A 49 -3.24 -8.56 -18.18
N ASP A 50 -4.01 -8.61 -19.25
CA ASP A 50 -5.47 -8.69 -19.17
C ASP A 50 -5.87 -10.15 -18.86
N PRO A 51 -6.53 -10.42 -17.73
CA PRO A 51 -6.89 -11.79 -17.35
C PRO A 51 -7.94 -12.41 -18.26
N GLU A 52 -8.72 -11.61 -19.00
CA GLU A 52 -9.73 -12.10 -19.92
C GLU A 52 -9.14 -12.53 -21.27
N THR A 53 -8.13 -11.80 -21.76
CA THR A 53 -7.52 -12.04 -23.08
C THR A 53 -6.14 -12.68 -22.99
N GLY A 54 -5.47 -12.62 -21.84
CA GLY A 54 -4.09 -13.06 -21.65
C GLY A 54 -3.04 -12.15 -22.30
N GLN A 55 -3.46 -11.05 -22.93
CA GLN A 55 -2.56 -10.12 -23.60
C GLN A 55 -1.86 -9.20 -22.61
N ILE A 56 -0.65 -8.74 -22.95
CA ILE A 56 0.08 -7.74 -22.15
C ILE A 56 -0.76 -6.47 -22.08
N SER A 57 -0.98 -5.98 -20.86
CA SER A 57 -1.79 -4.81 -20.58
C SER A 57 -1.39 -4.17 -19.26
N ASP A 58 -1.27 -2.86 -19.24
CA ASP A 58 -1.01 -2.10 -18.01
C ASP A 58 -2.29 -1.67 -17.28
N LYS A 59 -3.46 -2.09 -17.74
CA LYS A 59 -4.76 -1.70 -17.18
C LYS A 59 -4.88 -1.98 -15.68
N LEU A 60 -4.31 -3.09 -15.21
CA LEU A 60 -4.32 -3.51 -13.81
C LEU A 60 -2.95 -3.37 -13.14
N ALA A 61 -1.96 -2.81 -13.84
CA ALA A 61 -0.63 -2.61 -13.28
C ALA A 61 -0.63 -1.51 -12.21
N THR A 62 0.21 -1.67 -11.20
CA THR A 62 0.49 -0.60 -10.26
C THR A 62 1.21 0.55 -11.00
N PRO A 63 0.74 1.80 -10.88
CA PRO A 63 1.34 2.92 -11.60
C PRO A 63 2.78 3.17 -11.15
N VAL A 64 3.62 3.59 -12.10
CA VAL A 64 4.99 4.04 -11.87
C VAL A 64 4.99 5.52 -11.54
N GLY A 65 5.78 5.95 -10.59
CA GLY A 65 5.99 7.36 -10.28
C GLY A 65 6.03 7.66 -8.78
N ASN A 66 5.78 8.91 -8.46
CA ASN A 66 5.73 9.40 -7.10
C ASN A 66 4.27 9.49 -6.65
N LEU A 67 3.95 8.73 -5.62
CA LEU A 67 2.64 8.68 -4.99
C LEU A 67 2.75 9.19 -3.56
N LEU A 68 1.62 9.45 -2.91
CA LEU A 68 1.60 10.02 -1.57
C LEU A 68 0.52 9.34 -0.73
N THR A 69 0.87 8.91 0.47
CA THR A 69 -0.13 8.41 1.43
C THR A 69 -1.06 9.54 1.83
N HIS A 70 -2.37 9.34 1.77
CA HIS A 70 -3.33 10.41 2.04
C HIS A 70 -4.58 9.99 2.83
N TRP A 71 -4.85 8.72 2.89
CA TRP A 71 -5.98 8.17 3.64
C TRP A 71 -5.62 6.78 4.15
N LYS A 72 -5.88 6.56 5.42
CA LYS A 72 -5.61 5.27 6.06
C LYS A 72 -6.85 4.80 6.80
N ILE A 73 -7.12 3.52 6.69
CA ILE A 73 -8.25 2.87 7.35
C ILE A 73 -7.83 1.49 7.85
N ILE A 74 -8.20 1.19 9.09
CA ILE A 74 -7.79 -0.06 9.76
C ILE A 74 -8.38 -1.29 9.06
N SER A 75 -9.64 -1.18 8.61
CA SER A 75 -10.33 -2.27 7.91
C SER A 75 -11.22 -1.68 6.82
N LEU A 76 -10.96 -2.06 5.58
CA LEU A 76 -11.65 -1.53 4.40
C LEU A 76 -12.35 -2.64 3.63
N ASN A 77 -13.61 -2.41 3.26
CA ASN A 77 -14.27 -3.24 2.26
C ASN A 77 -13.85 -2.76 0.87
N MET A 78 -13.06 -3.56 0.17
CA MET A 78 -12.60 -3.24 -1.18
C MET A 78 -13.52 -3.86 -2.22
N THR A 79 -14.05 -3.00 -3.08
CA THR A 79 -14.88 -3.41 -4.23
C THR A 79 -14.42 -2.69 -5.47
N ALA A 80 -14.36 -3.39 -6.59
CA ALA A 80 -14.08 -2.79 -7.89
C ALA A 80 -14.74 -3.60 -9.01
N GLY A 81 -15.01 -2.93 -10.12
CA GLY A 81 -15.58 -3.54 -11.31
C GLY A 81 -17.09 -3.75 -11.24
N SER A 82 -17.59 -4.57 -12.17
CA SER A 82 -19.02 -4.93 -12.27
C SER A 82 -19.31 -6.23 -11.51
N PHE A 83 -20.59 -6.55 -11.37
CA PHE A 83 -21.04 -7.82 -10.79
C PHE A 83 -20.48 -9.05 -11.53
N GLN A 84 -20.16 -8.91 -12.82
CA GLN A 84 -19.65 -9.99 -13.66
C GLN A 84 -18.12 -10.05 -13.73
N SER A 85 -17.42 -8.93 -13.57
CA SER A 85 -15.95 -8.83 -13.72
C SER A 85 -15.26 -8.06 -12.59
N GLY A 86 -15.96 -7.82 -11.51
CA GLY A 86 -15.42 -7.11 -10.34
C GLY A 86 -14.94 -8.05 -9.25
N TYR A 87 -14.39 -7.47 -8.19
CA TYR A 87 -14.08 -8.15 -6.95
C TYR A 87 -14.70 -7.42 -5.76
N SER A 88 -14.97 -8.18 -4.72
CA SER A 88 -15.39 -7.66 -3.41
C SER A 88 -14.65 -8.43 -2.34
N THR A 89 -13.76 -7.74 -1.63
CA THR A 89 -13.01 -8.31 -0.52
C THR A 89 -13.35 -7.55 0.75
N PRO A 90 -14.09 -8.15 1.69
CA PRO A 90 -14.42 -7.50 2.94
C PRO A 90 -13.24 -7.50 3.91
N ALA A 91 -13.24 -6.53 4.81
CA ALA A 91 -12.33 -6.46 5.95
C ALA A 91 -10.84 -6.52 5.58
N VAL A 92 -10.45 -5.86 4.47
CA VAL A 92 -9.05 -5.74 4.08
C VAL A 92 -8.29 -4.95 5.15
N PRO A 93 -7.29 -5.54 5.82
CA PRO A 93 -6.66 -4.92 6.97
C PRO A 93 -5.59 -3.92 6.59
N TRP A 94 -5.45 -2.88 7.42
CA TRP A 94 -4.34 -1.94 7.42
C TRP A 94 -4.12 -1.28 6.06
N SER A 95 -5.18 -0.68 5.51
CA SER A 95 -5.14 -0.06 4.18
C SER A 95 -4.59 1.36 4.24
N THR A 96 -3.54 1.60 3.46
CA THR A 96 -2.89 2.91 3.29
C THR A 96 -3.03 3.33 1.83
N MET A 97 -3.92 4.28 1.55
CA MET A 97 -4.19 4.76 0.20
C MET A 97 -3.06 5.66 -0.29
N ILE A 98 -2.61 5.42 -1.52
CA ILE A 98 -1.50 6.13 -2.15
C ILE A 98 -1.85 6.81 -3.47
N SER A 99 -3.08 6.63 -3.95
CA SER A 99 -3.58 7.33 -5.15
C SER A 99 -5.04 7.70 -5.00
N GLY A 100 -5.49 8.66 -5.80
CA GLY A 100 -6.90 9.11 -5.81
C GLY A 100 -7.87 8.12 -6.45
N ASP A 101 -7.37 7.14 -7.19
CA ASP A 101 -8.15 6.14 -7.93
C ASP A 101 -8.18 4.75 -7.26
N GLY A 102 -7.84 4.69 -5.98
CA GLY A 102 -8.06 3.50 -5.16
C GLY A 102 -6.87 2.56 -5.01
N ILE A 103 -5.66 2.97 -5.40
CA ILE A 103 -4.45 2.17 -5.14
C ILE A 103 -4.02 2.33 -3.69
N ALA A 104 -3.81 1.20 -3.02
CA ALA A 104 -3.41 1.15 -1.61
C ALA A 104 -2.30 0.11 -1.37
N ILE A 105 -1.55 0.33 -0.30
CA ILE A 105 -0.75 -0.71 0.36
C ILE A 105 -1.64 -1.30 1.44
N HIS A 106 -1.89 -2.60 1.40
CA HIS A 106 -2.78 -3.26 2.36
C HIS A 106 -2.41 -4.71 2.64
N GLY A 107 -2.89 -5.23 3.75
CA GLY A 107 -2.74 -6.65 4.08
C GLY A 107 -3.58 -7.54 3.16
N ALA A 108 -2.99 -8.61 2.66
CA ALA A 108 -3.67 -9.65 1.92
C ALA A 108 -3.56 -10.97 2.70
N PHE A 109 -4.68 -11.43 3.23
CA PHE A 109 -4.75 -12.70 3.97
C PHE A 109 -5.17 -13.89 3.10
N TRP A 110 -5.59 -13.63 1.85
CA TRP A 110 -6.16 -14.63 0.95
C TRP A 110 -5.15 -15.29 0.01
N HIS A 111 -3.88 -14.88 0.04
CA HIS A 111 -2.81 -15.53 -0.69
C HIS A 111 -1.46 -15.38 0.02
N ASN A 112 -0.50 -16.17 -0.40
CA ASN A 112 0.88 -16.13 0.09
C ASN A 112 1.91 -16.07 -1.06
N SER A 113 1.55 -15.40 -2.16
CA SER A 113 2.39 -15.32 -3.37
C SER A 113 3.20 -14.02 -3.44
N PHE A 114 3.70 -13.55 -2.30
CA PHE A 114 4.52 -12.34 -2.24
C PHE A 114 5.85 -12.53 -2.96
N GLY A 115 6.17 -11.61 -3.85
CA GLY A 115 7.26 -11.70 -4.82
C GLY A 115 6.75 -11.88 -6.26
N GLU A 116 5.43 -12.05 -6.46
CA GLU A 116 4.78 -12.20 -7.76
C GLU A 116 3.65 -11.18 -7.91
N LYS A 117 3.43 -10.70 -9.14
CA LYS A 117 2.30 -9.82 -9.46
C LYS A 117 0.99 -10.57 -9.38
N ARG A 118 0.06 -10.08 -8.58
CA ARG A 118 -1.21 -10.77 -8.29
C ARG A 118 -2.44 -9.87 -8.17
N SER A 119 -2.25 -8.57 -7.94
CA SER A 119 -3.36 -7.67 -7.62
C SER A 119 -3.95 -6.99 -8.87
N HIS A 120 -4.99 -6.21 -8.65
CA HIS A 120 -5.60 -5.34 -9.67
C HIS A 120 -5.07 -3.90 -9.60
N GLY A 121 -3.86 -3.71 -9.07
CA GLY A 121 -3.18 -2.40 -8.95
C GLY A 121 -2.67 -2.11 -7.54
N CYS A 122 -3.32 -2.58 -6.50
CA CYS A 122 -2.87 -2.42 -5.13
C CYS A 122 -1.54 -3.15 -4.86
N ILE A 123 -0.84 -2.69 -3.83
CA ILE A 123 0.40 -3.30 -3.34
C ILE A 123 0.02 -4.17 -2.15
N ASN A 124 -0.04 -5.49 -2.38
CA ASN A 124 -0.37 -6.48 -1.37
C ASN A 124 0.87 -6.85 -0.56
N VAL A 125 0.73 -6.86 0.75
CA VAL A 125 1.73 -7.35 1.71
C VAL A 125 1.07 -8.27 2.72
N THR A 126 1.84 -8.95 3.58
CA THR A 126 1.24 -9.70 4.69
C THR A 126 0.50 -8.75 5.64
N PRO A 127 -0.51 -9.21 6.38
CA PRO A 127 -1.20 -8.37 7.37
C PRO A 127 -0.26 -7.75 8.41
N GLU A 128 0.75 -8.48 8.86
CA GLU A 128 1.76 -7.95 9.80
C GLU A 128 2.58 -6.82 9.18
N ASN A 129 3.01 -6.99 7.94
CA ASN A 129 3.78 -5.97 7.21
C ASN A 129 2.91 -4.74 6.92
N ALA A 130 1.65 -4.95 6.55
CA ALA A 130 0.70 -3.85 6.37
C ALA A 130 0.48 -3.05 7.66
N LYS A 131 0.37 -3.74 8.80
CA LYS A 131 0.27 -3.10 10.11
C LYS A 131 1.49 -2.25 10.44
N TRP A 132 2.69 -2.76 10.16
CA TRP A 132 3.92 -1.99 10.37
C TRP A 132 3.95 -0.72 9.51
N ILE A 133 3.69 -0.85 8.20
CA ILE A 133 3.64 0.27 7.24
C ILE A 133 2.57 1.28 7.64
N PHE A 134 1.40 0.81 8.04
CA PHE A 134 0.29 1.64 8.51
C PHE A 134 0.69 2.49 9.73
N ARG A 135 1.38 1.91 10.69
CA ARG A 135 1.84 2.63 11.90
C ARG A 135 2.98 3.60 11.62
N TRP A 136 3.82 3.31 10.62
CA TRP A 136 5.00 4.10 10.30
C TRP A 136 4.71 5.30 9.38
N THR A 137 3.75 5.18 8.47
CA THR A 137 3.37 6.24 7.52
C THR A 137 2.45 7.29 8.15
N THR A 138 2.38 8.48 7.53
CA THR A 138 1.41 9.52 7.86
C THR A 138 0.24 9.53 6.86
N PRO A 139 -0.96 10.00 7.26
CA PRO A 139 -1.37 10.47 8.59
C PRO A 139 -1.44 9.33 9.64
N HIS A 140 -1.34 9.67 10.92
CA HIS A 140 -1.53 8.69 12.00
C HIS A 140 -3.02 8.46 12.25
N VAL A 141 -3.36 7.24 12.66
CA VAL A 141 -4.74 6.83 12.93
C VAL A 141 -4.85 6.34 14.37
N SER A 142 -5.78 6.91 15.13
CA SER A 142 -6.14 6.38 16.44
C SER A 142 -7.15 5.23 16.32
N LEU A 143 -7.15 4.34 17.31
CA LEU A 143 -8.12 3.24 17.33
C LEU A 143 -9.57 3.75 17.37
N ALA A 144 -9.82 4.83 18.11
CA ALA A 144 -11.15 5.44 18.24
C ALA A 144 -11.64 6.02 16.89
N GLN A 145 -10.74 6.55 16.06
CA GLN A 145 -11.11 7.09 14.74
C GLN A 145 -11.28 6.01 13.69
N SER A 146 -10.52 4.91 13.80
CA SER A 146 -10.44 3.79 12.84
C SER A 146 -9.97 4.16 11.43
N GLU A 147 -10.06 5.41 11.04
CA GLU A 147 -9.55 5.96 9.77
C GLU A 147 -9.09 7.41 9.94
N GLN A 148 -8.20 7.85 9.07
CA GLN A 148 -7.74 9.23 9.00
C GLN A 148 -7.38 9.61 7.55
N ARG A 149 -7.90 10.73 7.10
CA ARG A 149 -7.49 11.36 5.85
C ARG A 149 -6.46 12.44 6.14
N LEU A 150 -5.62 12.71 5.14
CA LEU A 150 -4.64 13.78 5.23
C LEU A 150 -5.37 15.12 5.44
N SER A 151 -4.95 15.85 6.44
CA SER A 151 -5.40 17.22 6.72
C SER A 151 -4.20 18.09 7.07
N LEU A 152 -4.23 19.34 6.70
CA LEU A 152 -3.16 20.29 7.09
C LEU A 152 -3.11 20.43 8.62
N PRO A 153 -1.93 20.47 9.24
CA PRO A 153 -0.58 20.53 8.63
C PRO A 153 0.07 19.17 8.34
N ASP A 154 -0.65 18.07 8.40
CA ASP A 154 -0.11 16.73 8.18
C ASP A 154 0.44 16.58 6.75
N HIS A 155 1.54 15.86 6.65
CA HIS A 155 2.17 15.50 5.38
C HIS A 155 2.13 13.99 5.19
N GLY A 156 1.75 13.55 3.99
CA GLY A 156 1.78 12.15 3.61
C GLY A 156 3.21 11.65 3.42
N THR A 157 3.39 10.35 3.50
CA THR A 157 4.66 9.69 3.18
C THR A 157 4.77 9.48 1.68
N ILE A 158 5.91 9.83 1.08
CA ILE A 158 6.17 9.62 -0.34
C ILE A 158 6.37 8.13 -0.61
N VAL A 159 5.70 7.64 -1.66
CA VAL A 159 5.84 6.28 -2.18
C VAL A 159 6.33 6.37 -3.62
N VAL A 160 7.54 5.89 -3.86
CA VAL A 160 8.16 5.86 -5.18
C VAL A 160 8.05 4.45 -5.75
N THR A 161 7.33 4.32 -6.84
CA THR A 161 7.22 3.06 -7.58
C THR A 161 8.11 3.11 -8.81
N THR A 162 8.93 2.10 -9.00
CA THR A 162 9.88 2.02 -10.11
C THR A 162 9.72 0.74 -10.90
N LYS A 163 10.00 0.84 -12.20
CA LYS A 163 10.05 -0.28 -13.13
C LYS A 163 11.22 -0.04 -14.08
N LEU A 164 11.99 -1.08 -14.36
CA LEU A 164 13.00 -0.99 -15.40
C LEU A 164 12.32 -0.77 -16.75
N THR A 165 12.76 0.26 -17.45
CA THR A 165 12.39 0.50 -18.86
C THR A 165 13.54 0.05 -19.73
N PHE A 166 13.28 -0.89 -20.61
CA PHE A 166 14.19 -1.33 -21.64
C PHE A 166 13.83 -0.69 -22.98
#